data_9e715323300b08e1a6daa4fb012ddbff
#
_entry.id   9e715323300b08e1a6daa4fb012ddbff
#
_cell.length_a   1.000
_cell.length_b   1.000
_cell.length_c   1.000
_cell.angle_alpha   90.00
_cell.angle_beta   90.00
_cell.angle_gamma   90.00
#
_symmetry.space_group_name_H-M   'P 1'
#
loop_
_entity.id
_entity.type
_entity.pdbx_description
1 polymer ?
#
loop_
_entity_poly.entity_id
_entity_poly.type
_entity_poly.pdbx_seq_one_letter_code
_entity_poly.pdbx_strand_id
1 'polypeptide(L)'
;MILPGGLWQPPFAHRGLWRPGEAAENSLAAFERACQSRFGAELDVRLTLDGEVVVFHDETLLRMAGLDEGVANQTLAQIAEIPLHGGPDRIPTLAQVLELVAGRAMLLIELKPGPEPDVLARRVADLLDRYRGDVAAISFDPASLAWFAAERPQLPRGLDAMWDPEFEAEAAGELERLLALSDPHFLALEKQAAMGPLAAAWRASGRPVIAWTMRSTEDVDAVADHCDNFIFEGFTA
;
A
#
# COMPACT_ATOMS: atom_id res chain seq x y z
N MET A 1 5.28 -11.63 17.47
CA MET A 1 5.56 -10.19 17.19
C MET A 1 4.34 -9.40 17.64
N ILE A 2 4.51 -8.25 18.27
CA ILE A 2 3.41 -7.31 18.54
C ILE A 2 3.36 -6.38 17.34
N LEU A 3 2.27 -6.45 16.58
CA LEU A 3 2.07 -5.54 15.46
C LEU A 3 1.78 -4.13 15.98
N PRO A 4 2.17 -3.06 15.26
CA PRO A 4 1.88 -1.69 15.66
C PRO A 4 0.38 -1.49 15.90
N GLY A 5 0.02 -0.77 16.97
CA GLY A 5 -1.39 -0.50 17.29
C GLY A 5 -2.15 0.22 16.18
N GLY A 6 -1.44 1.01 15.37
CA GLY A 6 -1.99 1.70 14.20
C GLY A 6 -2.45 0.79 13.06
N LEU A 7 -2.09 -0.52 13.05
CA LEU A 7 -2.67 -1.47 12.08
C LEU A 7 -4.16 -1.73 12.32
N TRP A 8 -4.64 -1.43 13.53
CA TRP A 8 -6.02 -1.73 13.95
C TRP A 8 -6.94 -0.52 13.94
N GLN A 9 -6.40 0.67 14.08
CA GLN A 9 -7.13 1.95 14.05
C GLN A 9 -6.15 3.12 13.99
N PRO A 10 -6.43 4.21 13.28
CA PRO A 10 -7.60 4.48 12.42
C PRO A 10 -7.52 3.77 11.07
N PRO A 11 -8.59 3.81 10.24
CA PRO A 11 -8.54 3.28 8.87
C PRO A 11 -7.54 4.04 8.00
N PHE A 12 -7.16 3.42 6.87
CA PHE A 12 -6.15 3.96 5.96
C PHE A 12 -6.81 4.70 4.79
N ALA A 13 -6.44 5.95 4.57
CA ALA A 13 -6.81 6.68 3.37
C ALA A 13 -5.99 6.14 2.18
N HIS A 14 -6.68 5.57 1.18
CA HIS A 14 -6.10 4.97 -0.04
C HIS A 14 -5.37 6.04 -0.85
N ARG A 15 -4.05 5.87 -1.03
CA ARG A 15 -3.17 6.85 -1.70
C ARG A 15 -3.21 8.24 -1.05
N GLY A 16 -3.36 8.28 0.29
CA GLY A 16 -3.63 9.50 1.04
C GLY A 16 -5.08 9.95 0.96
N LEU A 17 -5.44 11.00 1.69
CA LEU A 17 -6.80 11.56 1.69
C LEU A 17 -6.99 12.54 0.53
N TRP A 18 -6.92 12.01 -0.68
CA TRP A 18 -7.05 12.77 -1.92
C TRP A 18 -8.50 13.11 -2.26
N ARG A 19 -8.68 14.17 -3.06
CA ARG A 19 -9.95 14.56 -3.64
C ARG A 19 -9.73 15.28 -4.97
N PRO A 20 -10.56 15.00 -6.01
CA PRO A 20 -10.48 15.73 -7.27
C PRO A 20 -10.53 17.24 -7.07
N GLY A 21 -9.60 17.98 -7.67
CA GLY A 21 -9.53 19.45 -7.59
C GLY A 21 -8.94 20.02 -6.29
N GLU A 22 -8.63 19.17 -5.28
CA GLU A 22 -8.03 19.62 -4.01
C GLU A 22 -6.61 19.04 -3.82
N ALA A 23 -6.47 17.75 -3.97
CA ALA A 23 -5.20 17.03 -3.84
C ALA A 23 -5.21 15.80 -4.74
N ALA A 24 -4.14 15.54 -5.48
CA ALA A 24 -4.00 14.31 -6.28
C ALA A 24 -3.72 13.10 -5.37
N GLU A 25 -4.12 11.89 -5.82
CA GLU A 25 -3.70 10.65 -5.17
C GLU A 25 -2.18 10.55 -5.10
N ASN A 26 -1.64 9.93 -4.04
CA ASN A 26 -0.21 9.76 -3.83
C ASN A 26 0.60 11.07 -3.80
N SER A 27 -0.04 12.24 -3.58
CA SER A 27 0.63 13.53 -3.46
C SER A 27 0.95 13.88 -2.00
N LEU A 28 1.94 14.77 -1.79
CA LEU A 28 2.22 15.30 -0.45
C LEU A 28 1.00 15.98 0.18
N ALA A 29 0.17 16.66 -0.63
CA ALA A 29 -1.06 17.29 -0.16
C ALA A 29 -2.06 16.24 0.37
N ALA A 30 -2.21 15.10 -0.31
CA ALA A 30 -3.10 14.03 0.12
C ALA A 30 -2.63 13.39 1.45
N PHE A 31 -1.32 13.20 1.65
CA PHE A 31 -0.77 12.68 2.90
C PHE A 31 -0.88 13.68 4.05
N GLU A 32 -0.65 14.96 3.81
CA GLU A 32 -0.87 16.00 4.83
C GLU A 32 -2.32 16.02 5.30
N ARG A 33 -3.28 15.89 4.39
CA ARG A 33 -4.72 15.81 4.71
C ARG A 33 -5.05 14.57 5.54
N ALA A 34 -4.45 13.40 5.23
CA ALA A 34 -4.62 12.19 6.04
C ALA A 34 -4.12 12.40 7.47
N CYS A 35 -2.93 13.00 7.65
CA CYS A 35 -2.38 13.34 8.96
C CYS A 35 -3.27 14.29 9.75
N GLN A 36 -3.77 15.36 9.11
CA GLN A 36 -4.66 16.35 9.74
C GLN A 36 -5.99 15.73 10.18
N SER A 37 -6.50 14.77 9.40
CA SER A 37 -7.73 14.03 9.70
C SER A 37 -7.52 12.84 10.64
N ARG A 38 -6.27 12.58 11.06
CA ARG A 38 -5.89 11.48 11.94
C ARG A 38 -6.19 10.09 11.38
N PHE A 39 -6.18 9.94 10.07
CA PHE A 39 -6.22 8.64 9.41
C PHE A 39 -4.81 8.08 9.22
N GLY A 40 -4.69 6.76 9.10
CA GLY A 40 -3.54 6.15 8.46
C GLY A 40 -3.52 6.51 6.97
N ALA A 41 -2.42 6.29 6.30
CA ALA A 41 -2.35 6.47 4.86
C ALA A 41 -1.73 5.22 4.22
N GLU A 42 -2.38 4.76 3.18
CA GLU A 42 -1.81 3.80 2.26
C GLU A 42 -1.15 4.56 1.11
N LEU A 43 -0.10 4.01 0.53
CA LEU A 43 0.65 4.58 -0.58
C LEU A 43 1.35 3.52 -1.42
N ASP A 44 1.55 3.82 -2.71
CA ASP A 44 2.18 2.94 -3.68
C ASP A 44 3.61 3.37 -4.00
N VAL A 45 4.56 2.44 -4.05
CA VAL A 45 5.95 2.79 -4.39
C VAL A 45 6.47 2.05 -5.61
N ARG A 46 7.29 2.76 -6.41
CA ARG A 46 7.98 2.25 -7.59
C ARG A 46 9.42 2.78 -7.65
N LEU A 47 10.26 2.09 -8.44
CA LEU A 47 11.59 2.58 -8.78
C LEU A 47 11.58 3.43 -10.06
N THR A 48 12.36 4.50 -10.04
CA THR A 48 12.75 5.24 -11.24
C THR A 48 13.92 4.56 -11.95
N LEU A 49 14.27 5.03 -13.15
CA LEU A 49 15.43 4.55 -13.93
C LEU A 49 16.75 4.63 -13.16
N ASP A 50 16.93 5.68 -12.36
CA ASP A 50 18.12 5.93 -11.53
C ASP A 50 18.01 5.32 -10.11
N GLY A 51 17.00 4.46 -9.86
CA GLY A 51 16.85 3.67 -8.65
C GLY A 51 16.34 4.45 -7.44
N GLU A 52 15.70 5.61 -7.64
CA GLU A 52 15.02 6.34 -6.59
C GLU A 52 13.61 5.80 -6.35
N VAL A 53 13.15 5.85 -5.09
CA VAL A 53 11.81 5.38 -4.73
C VAL A 53 10.82 6.53 -4.81
N VAL A 54 9.91 6.46 -5.76
CA VAL A 54 8.82 7.43 -5.94
C VAL A 54 7.49 6.86 -5.50
N VAL A 55 6.55 7.74 -5.12
CA VAL A 55 5.21 7.35 -4.68
C VAL A 55 4.23 7.55 -5.83
N PHE A 56 3.88 6.43 -6.47
CA PHE A 56 3.02 6.42 -7.66
C PHE A 56 2.43 5.03 -7.93
N HIS A 57 1.13 4.97 -8.28
CA HIS A 57 0.43 3.70 -8.43
C HIS A 57 0.72 2.99 -9.76
N ASP A 58 0.52 3.69 -10.89
CA ASP A 58 0.52 3.06 -12.21
C ASP A 58 1.94 2.74 -12.70
N GLU A 59 2.06 1.80 -13.61
CA GLU A 59 3.34 1.52 -14.28
C GLU A 59 3.75 2.66 -15.22
N THR A 60 2.75 3.34 -15.82
CA THR A 60 2.96 4.44 -16.74
C THR A 60 2.38 5.75 -16.22
N LEU A 61 2.88 6.87 -16.71
CA LEU A 61 2.45 8.21 -16.35
C LEU A 61 1.15 8.65 -17.06
N LEU A 62 0.56 7.76 -17.90
CA LEU A 62 -0.54 8.14 -18.81
C LEU A 62 -1.77 8.68 -18.09
N ARG A 63 -2.28 7.96 -17.10
CA ARG A 63 -3.53 8.32 -16.41
C ARG A 63 -3.41 9.63 -15.64
N MET A 64 -2.30 9.82 -14.95
CA MET A 64 -2.12 10.94 -14.03
C MET A 64 -1.48 12.17 -14.66
N ALA A 65 -0.71 11.99 -15.75
CA ALA A 65 0.07 13.06 -16.37
C ALA A 65 -0.10 13.17 -17.89
N GLY A 66 -0.83 12.23 -18.55
CA GLY A 66 -1.04 12.25 -20.00
C GLY A 66 0.19 11.84 -20.82
N LEU A 67 1.22 11.25 -20.20
CA LEU A 67 2.46 10.82 -20.82
C LEU A 67 2.50 9.30 -20.95
N ASP A 68 2.61 8.78 -22.15
CA ASP A 68 2.70 7.33 -22.40
C ASP A 68 4.15 6.83 -22.20
N GLU A 69 4.62 6.97 -20.99
CA GLU A 69 5.98 6.61 -20.57
C GLU A 69 5.94 5.87 -19.23
N GLY A 70 6.80 4.85 -19.08
CA GLY A 70 6.91 4.09 -17.83
C GLY A 70 7.68 4.87 -16.76
N VAL A 71 7.25 4.77 -15.51
CA VAL A 71 7.96 5.35 -14.35
C VAL A 71 9.40 4.82 -14.28
N ALA A 72 9.60 3.52 -14.51
CA ALA A 72 10.92 2.89 -14.52
C ALA A 72 11.84 3.36 -15.66
N ASN A 73 11.31 4.06 -16.66
CA ASN A 73 12.07 4.61 -17.78
C ASN A 73 12.48 6.08 -17.60
N GLN A 74 12.07 6.69 -16.49
CA GLN A 74 12.33 8.10 -16.18
C GLN A 74 13.26 8.22 -14.97
N THR A 75 14.17 9.17 -14.99
CA THR A 75 14.96 9.55 -13.80
C THR A 75 14.11 10.36 -12.84
N LEU A 76 14.52 10.43 -11.56
CA LEU A 76 13.85 11.28 -10.58
C LEU A 76 13.78 12.74 -11.05
N ALA A 77 14.86 13.26 -11.67
CA ALA A 77 14.89 14.63 -12.17
C ALA A 77 13.82 14.91 -13.25
N GLN A 78 13.51 13.92 -14.08
CA GLN A 78 12.45 14.02 -15.08
C GLN A 78 11.06 13.94 -14.45
N ILE A 79 10.85 13.02 -13.49
CA ILE A 79 9.56 12.80 -12.82
C ILE A 79 9.18 13.99 -11.93
N ALA A 80 10.14 14.59 -11.21
CA ALA A 80 9.90 15.65 -10.23
C ALA A 80 9.18 16.89 -10.80
N GLU A 81 9.33 17.14 -12.11
CA GLU A 81 8.71 18.30 -12.77
C GLU A 81 7.32 17.99 -13.35
N ILE A 82 6.89 16.72 -13.35
CA ILE A 82 5.64 16.31 -13.98
C ILE A 82 4.45 16.67 -13.10
N PRO A 83 3.51 17.51 -13.59
CA PRO A 83 2.30 17.85 -12.84
C PRO A 83 1.29 16.71 -12.87
N LEU A 84 0.70 16.40 -11.72
CA LEU A 84 -0.40 15.44 -11.63
C LEU A 84 -1.71 16.11 -12.04
N HIS A 85 -2.41 15.52 -13.02
CA HIS A 85 -3.67 16.07 -13.60
C HIS A 85 -3.57 17.54 -14.03
N GLY A 86 -2.39 18.01 -14.41
CA GLY A 86 -2.17 19.43 -14.75
C GLY A 86 -2.24 20.40 -13.57
N GLY A 87 -2.34 19.88 -12.35
CA GLY A 87 -2.43 20.64 -11.10
C GLY A 87 -1.07 21.02 -10.50
N PRO A 88 -1.07 21.56 -9.27
CA PRO A 88 0.17 21.91 -8.57
C PRO A 88 0.92 20.73 -7.99
N ASP A 89 0.26 19.59 -7.78
CA ASP A 89 0.86 18.41 -7.18
C ASP A 89 1.88 17.76 -8.12
N ARG A 90 2.87 17.13 -7.52
CA ARG A 90 3.96 16.40 -8.20
C ARG A 90 4.05 15.01 -7.62
N ILE A 91 4.74 14.12 -8.34
CA ILE A 91 5.08 12.79 -7.84
C ILE A 91 6.15 12.94 -6.76
N PRO A 92 5.87 12.62 -5.49
CA PRO A 92 6.88 12.73 -4.43
C PRO A 92 7.78 11.50 -4.41
N THR A 93 8.96 11.66 -3.82
CA THR A 93 9.77 10.52 -3.38
C THR A 93 9.19 9.95 -2.06
N LEU A 94 9.47 8.67 -1.78
CA LEU A 94 9.13 8.09 -0.48
C LEU A 94 9.81 8.86 0.67
N ALA A 95 11.05 9.32 0.47
CA ALA A 95 11.76 10.13 1.46
C ALA A 95 10.99 11.42 1.83
N GLN A 96 10.43 12.13 0.84
CA GLN A 96 9.62 13.32 1.07
C GLN A 96 8.32 13.01 1.84
N VAL A 97 7.68 11.87 1.52
CA VAL A 97 6.48 11.45 2.26
C VAL A 97 6.81 11.09 3.70
N LEU A 98 7.89 10.35 3.94
CA LEU A 98 8.36 10.00 5.29
C LEU A 98 8.71 11.25 6.11
N GLU A 99 9.39 12.22 5.51
CA GLU A 99 9.71 13.51 6.14
C GLU A 99 8.44 14.30 6.48
N LEU A 100 7.50 14.39 5.54
CA LEU A 100 6.22 15.08 5.75
C LEU A 100 5.42 14.43 6.88
N VAL A 101 5.23 13.10 6.83
CA VAL A 101 4.38 12.39 7.80
C VAL A 101 5.02 12.38 9.18
N ALA A 102 6.33 12.17 9.29
CA ALA A 102 7.12 12.30 10.53
C ALA A 102 6.48 11.57 11.74
N GLY A 103 5.89 10.38 11.51
CA GLY A 103 5.23 9.59 12.56
C GLY A 103 3.84 10.05 12.97
N ARG A 104 3.26 11.08 12.32
CA ARG A 104 1.90 11.60 12.63
C ARG A 104 0.77 10.65 12.22
N ALA A 105 1.04 9.76 11.28
CA ALA A 105 0.12 8.75 10.79
C ALA A 105 0.88 7.44 10.57
N MET A 106 0.21 6.29 10.73
CA MET A 106 0.73 5.01 10.26
C MET A 106 0.71 4.96 8.75
N LEU A 107 1.79 4.45 8.15
CA LEU A 107 1.91 4.26 6.71
C LEU A 107 1.80 2.78 6.35
N LEU A 108 0.96 2.48 5.37
CA LEU A 108 0.86 1.19 4.72
C LEU A 108 1.46 1.34 3.32
N ILE A 109 2.64 0.76 3.09
CA ILE A 109 3.44 0.99 1.89
C ILE A 109 3.29 -0.20 0.96
N GLU A 110 2.61 -0.02 -0.18
CA GLU A 110 2.49 -1.03 -1.21
C GLU A 110 3.69 -0.99 -2.16
N LEU A 111 4.45 -2.08 -2.18
CA LEU A 111 5.51 -2.28 -3.16
C LEU A 111 4.87 -2.82 -4.45
N LYS A 112 4.84 -1.99 -5.49
CA LYS A 112 4.28 -2.40 -6.78
C LYS A 112 5.16 -3.43 -7.46
N PRO A 113 4.58 -4.47 -8.11
CA PRO A 113 5.34 -5.42 -8.90
C PRO A 113 6.21 -4.73 -9.95
N GLY A 114 7.40 -5.28 -10.15
CA GLY A 114 8.38 -4.75 -11.09
C GLY A 114 9.48 -5.76 -11.39
N PRO A 115 10.41 -5.45 -12.31
CA PRO A 115 11.45 -6.38 -12.72
C PRO A 115 12.49 -6.68 -11.63
N GLU A 116 12.62 -5.80 -10.62
CA GLU A 116 13.63 -5.88 -9.57
C GLU A 116 13.00 -5.73 -8.17
N PRO A 117 12.17 -6.71 -7.72
CA PRO A 117 11.45 -6.62 -6.46
C PRO A 117 12.39 -6.49 -5.25
N ASP A 118 13.52 -7.17 -5.26
CA ASP A 118 14.53 -7.10 -4.19
C ASP A 118 15.19 -5.73 -4.10
N VAL A 119 15.41 -5.07 -5.25
CA VAL A 119 15.99 -3.71 -5.27
C VAL A 119 15.01 -2.71 -4.67
N LEU A 120 13.73 -2.79 -5.07
CA LEU A 120 12.69 -1.92 -4.50
C LEU A 120 12.57 -2.15 -2.99
N ALA A 121 12.46 -3.41 -2.54
CA ALA A 121 12.35 -3.75 -1.12
C ALA A 121 13.54 -3.23 -0.31
N ARG A 122 14.77 -3.40 -0.80
CA ARG A 122 15.98 -2.88 -0.18
C ARG A 122 15.98 -1.36 -0.07
N ARG A 123 15.68 -0.65 -1.15
CA ARG A 123 15.62 0.81 -1.18
C ARG A 123 14.58 1.37 -0.20
N VAL A 124 13.39 0.75 -0.14
CA VAL A 124 12.38 1.09 0.85
C VAL A 124 12.90 0.86 2.27
N ALA A 125 13.50 -0.31 2.55
CA ALA A 125 14.07 -0.62 3.87
C ALA A 125 15.13 0.39 4.31
N ASP A 126 16.05 0.78 3.41
CA ASP A 126 17.11 1.77 3.72
C ASP A 126 16.53 3.13 4.14
N LEU A 127 15.40 3.53 3.55
CA LEU A 127 14.67 4.75 3.94
C LEU A 127 13.98 4.57 5.29
N LEU A 128 13.37 3.41 5.53
CA LEU A 128 12.66 3.10 6.77
C LEU A 128 13.59 2.95 7.98
N ASP A 129 14.84 2.54 7.80
CA ASP A 129 15.83 2.44 8.89
C ASP A 129 16.02 3.77 9.65
N ARG A 130 15.73 4.90 8.99
CA ARG A 130 15.84 6.25 9.58
C ARG A 130 14.49 6.83 10.02
N TYR A 131 13.40 6.20 9.66
CA TYR A 131 12.05 6.67 10.00
C TYR A 131 11.67 6.28 11.43
N ARG A 132 10.87 7.11 12.09
CA ARG A 132 10.46 6.91 13.50
C ARG A 132 8.95 6.90 13.66
N GLY A 133 8.23 6.46 12.65
CA GLY A 133 6.78 6.26 12.69
C GLY A 133 6.41 4.80 12.50
N ASP A 134 5.15 4.48 12.74
CA ASP A 134 4.59 3.17 12.47
C ASP A 134 4.44 2.96 10.97
N VAL A 135 4.93 1.83 10.47
CA VAL A 135 4.85 1.43 9.07
C VAL A 135 4.58 -0.07 8.93
N ALA A 136 3.94 -0.44 7.84
CA ALA A 136 3.88 -1.82 7.36
C ALA A 136 4.07 -1.83 5.84
N ALA A 137 4.64 -2.91 5.31
CA ALA A 137 4.75 -3.15 3.88
C ALA A 137 3.62 -4.06 3.41
N ILE A 138 3.07 -3.80 2.22
CA ILE A 138 2.17 -4.72 1.53
C ILE A 138 2.62 -4.90 0.07
N SER A 139 2.26 -6.01 -0.55
CA SER A 139 2.49 -6.23 -1.97
C SER A 139 1.65 -7.40 -2.48
N PHE A 140 1.26 -7.32 -3.76
CA PHE A 140 0.80 -8.47 -4.55
C PHE A 140 1.95 -9.39 -4.96
N ASP A 141 3.18 -8.87 -4.99
CA ASP A 141 4.36 -9.63 -5.34
C ASP A 141 4.97 -10.28 -4.09
N PRO A 142 4.86 -11.61 -3.93
CA PRO A 142 5.41 -12.30 -2.77
C PRO A 142 6.94 -12.23 -2.70
N ALA A 143 7.65 -11.97 -3.81
CA ALA A 143 9.11 -11.86 -3.82
C ALA A 143 9.58 -10.64 -3.03
N SER A 144 8.92 -9.48 -3.18
CA SER A 144 9.17 -8.27 -2.37
C SER A 144 9.01 -8.56 -0.88
N LEU A 145 7.96 -9.29 -0.50
CA LEU A 145 7.70 -9.66 0.90
C LEU A 145 8.68 -10.70 1.44
N ALA A 146 9.09 -11.66 0.59
CA ALA A 146 10.11 -12.64 0.94
C ALA A 146 11.45 -11.98 1.29
N TRP A 147 11.82 -10.92 0.56
CA TRP A 147 12.99 -10.14 0.89
C TRP A 147 12.88 -9.52 2.30
N PHE A 148 11.75 -8.91 2.63
CA PHE A 148 11.53 -8.37 3.99
C PHE A 148 11.50 -9.46 5.05
N ALA A 149 10.96 -10.64 4.75
CA ALA A 149 10.97 -11.76 5.68
C ALA A 149 12.40 -12.19 6.05
N ALA A 150 13.30 -12.18 5.08
CA ALA A 150 14.71 -12.55 5.27
C ALA A 150 15.54 -11.43 5.93
N GLU A 151 15.44 -10.20 5.43
CA GLU A 151 16.37 -9.12 5.75
C GLU A 151 15.84 -8.13 6.81
N ARG A 152 14.52 -8.06 6.98
CA ARG A 152 13.84 -7.17 7.94
C ARG A 152 12.65 -7.88 8.61
N PRO A 153 12.88 -9.04 9.29
CA PRO A 153 11.80 -9.87 9.82
C PRO A 153 10.88 -9.14 10.81
N GLN A 154 11.35 -8.05 11.41
CA GLN A 154 10.57 -7.23 12.36
C GLN A 154 9.64 -6.23 11.67
N LEU A 155 9.82 -5.94 10.38
CA LEU A 155 8.91 -5.07 9.66
C LEU A 155 7.59 -5.78 9.44
N PRO A 156 6.46 -5.22 9.91
CA PRO A 156 5.14 -5.74 9.59
C PRO A 156 4.94 -5.80 8.08
N ARG A 157 4.46 -6.96 7.58
CA ARG A 157 4.21 -7.16 6.16
C ARG A 157 2.92 -7.92 5.94
N GLY A 158 2.20 -7.53 4.90
CA GLY A 158 0.95 -8.14 4.49
C GLY A 158 1.00 -8.59 3.03
N LEU A 159 0.38 -9.71 2.74
CA LEU A 159 0.16 -10.14 1.35
C LEU A 159 -1.14 -9.51 0.85
N ASP A 160 -1.03 -8.72 -0.24
CA ASP A 160 -2.17 -8.26 -1.00
C ASP A 160 -2.73 -9.39 -1.86
N ALA A 161 -4.04 -9.59 -1.83
CA ALA A 161 -4.68 -10.56 -2.70
C ALA A 161 -6.09 -10.11 -3.11
N MET A 162 -6.39 -10.38 -4.39
CA MET A 162 -7.72 -10.39 -4.94
C MET A 162 -8.18 -11.83 -5.02
N TRP A 163 -9.45 -12.09 -4.71
CA TRP A 163 -10.01 -13.40 -4.83
C TRP A 163 -10.96 -13.43 -6.02
N ASP A 164 -10.77 -14.40 -6.87
CA ASP A 164 -11.74 -14.72 -7.91
C ASP A 164 -12.39 -16.07 -7.59
N PRO A 165 -13.68 -16.11 -7.22
CA PRO A 165 -14.36 -17.35 -6.86
C PRO A 165 -14.42 -18.37 -8.01
N GLU A 166 -14.19 -18.00 -9.27
CA GLU A 166 -14.15 -18.93 -10.40
C GLU A 166 -12.87 -19.79 -10.39
N PHE A 167 -11.84 -19.43 -9.62
CA PHE A 167 -10.56 -20.14 -9.52
C PHE A 167 -10.33 -20.85 -8.17
N GLU A 168 -11.36 -21.09 -7.35
CA GLU A 168 -11.20 -21.57 -5.96
C GLU A 168 -10.36 -22.84 -5.80
N ALA A 169 -10.43 -23.82 -6.68
CA ALA A 169 -9.74 -25.09 -6.51
C ALA A 169 -8.25 -25.05 -6.92
N GLU A 170 -7.92 -24.27 -7.97
CA GLU A 170 -6.53 -24.06 -8.41
C GLU A 170 -5.85 -22.98 -7.56
N ALA A 171 -6.60 -22.00 -7.10
CA ALA A 171 -6.12 -20.90 -6.26
C ALA A 171 -5.66 -21.35 -4.86
N ALA A 172 -6.20 -22.41 -4.28
CA ALA A 172 -5.84 -22.84 -2.92
C ALA A 172 -4.35 -23.26 -2.83
N GLY A 173 -3.86 -24.06 -3.77
CA GLY A 173 -2.45 -24.47 -3.80
C GLY A 173 -1.49 -23.32 -4.12
N GLU A 174 -1.91 -22.39 -5.00
CA GLU A 174 -1.13 -21.20 -5.32
C GLU A 174 -1.07 -20.26 -4.10
N LEU A 175 -2.18 -20.05 -3.41
CA LEU A 175 -2.20 -19.24 -2.20
C LEU A 175 -1.29 -19.80 -1.10
N GLU A 176 -1.33 -21.13 -0.83
CA GLU A 176 -0.42 -21.75 0.13
C GLU A 176 1.05 -21.47 -0.26
N ARG A 177 1.36 -21.55 -1.54
CA ARG A 177 2.70 -21.22 -2.05
C ARG A 177 3.06 -19.75 -1.83
N LEU A 178 2.16 -18.83 -2.11
CA LEU A 178 2.35 -17.39 -1.90
C LEU A 178 2.54 -17.06 -0.41
N LEU A 179 1.73 -17.66 0.46
CA LEU A 179 1.83 -17.50 1.91
C LEU A 179 3.16 -18.07 2.45
N ALA A 180 3.58 -19.22 1.96
CA ALA A 180 4.85 -19.83 2.38
C ALA A 180 6.06 -19.01 1.94
N LEU A 181 5.99 -18.35 0.77
CA LEU A 181 7.07 -17.54 0.24
C LEU A 181 7.14 -16.17 0.93
N SER A 182 6.02 -15.50 1.12
CA SER A 182 5.95 -14.14 1.66
C SER A 182 5.98 -14.07 3.18
N ASP A 183 5.64 -15.16 3.88
CA ASP A 183 5.52 -15.25 5.35
C ASP A 183 4.84 -13.99 5.95
N PRO A 184 3.58 -13.69 5.56
CA PRO A 184 2.94 -12.44 5.92
C PRO A 184 2.44 -12.47 7.36
N HIS A 185 2.45 -11.31 8.03
CA HIS A 185 1.88 -11.14 9.36
C HIS A 185 0.38 -10.88 9.33
N PHE A 186 -0.13 -10.31 8.23
CA PHE A 186 -1.54 -10.04 7.97
C PHE A 186 -1.86 -10.20 6.48
N LEU A 187 -3.13 -10.25 6.13
CA LEU A 187 -3.57 -10.20 4.73
C LEU A 187 -4.22 -8.83 4.45
N ALA A 188 -3.95 -8.28 3.26
CA ALA A 188 -4.67 -7.16 2.71
C ALA A 188 -5.54 -7.68 1.56
N LEU A 189 -6.86 -7.69 1.73
CA LEU A 189 -7.77 -8.40 0.83
C LEU A 189 -8.78 -7.45 0.19
N GLU A 190 -9.03 -7.69 -1.11
CA GLU A 190 -10.18 -7.07 -1.77
C GLU A 190 -11.47 -7.39 -0.99
N LYS A 191 -12.44 -6.47 -1.03
CA LYS A 191 -13.67 -6.52 -0.24
C LYS A 191 -14.38 -7.88 -0.27
N GLN A 192 -14.54 -8.50 -1.46
CA GLN A 192 -15.21 -9.78 -1.57
C GLN A 192 -14.37 -10.92 -0.95
N ALA A 193 -13.05 -10.87 -1.18
CA ALA A 193 -12.10 -11.80 -0.59
C ALA A 193 -12.06 -11.71 0.94
N ALA A 194 -12.19 -10.50 1.50
CA ALA A 194 -12.24 -10.29 2.95
C ALA A 194 -13.46 -10.95 3.63
N MET A 195 -14.56 -11.10 2.90
CA MET A 195 -15.77 -11.80 3.38
C MET A 195 -15.71 -13.32 3.16
N GLY A 196 -14.67 -13.81 2.52
CA GLY A 196 -14.52 -15.21 2.12
C GLY A 196 -14.00 -16.14 3.23
N PRO A 197 -14.03 -17.46 2.96
CA PRO A 197 -13.59 -18.47 3.92
C PRO A 197 -12.11 -18.40 4.29
N LEU A 198 -11.25 -17.93 3.36
CA LEU A 198 -9.84 -17.71 3.64
C LEU A 198 -9.62 -16.68 4.74
N ALA A 199 -10.25 -15.50 4.60
CA ALA A 199 -10.15 -14.44 5.59
C ALA A 199 -10.65 -14.91 6.96
N ALA A 200 -11.77 -15.63 6.99
CA ALA A 200 -12.32 -16.23 8.21
C ALA A 200 -11.34 -17.21 8.88
N ALA A 201 -10.73 -18.13 8.10
CA ALA A 201 -9.75 -19.09 8.60
C ALA A 201 -8.46 -18.39 9.09
N TRP A 202 -8.01 -17.35 8.36
CA TRP A 202 -6.85 -16.55 8.73
C TRP A 202 -7.07 -15.84 10.06
N ARG A 203 -8.19 -15.14 10.22
CA ARG A 203 -8.56 -14.45 11.47
C ARG A 203 -8.76 -15.44 12.64
N ALA A 204 -9.34 -16.60 12.39
CA ALA A 204 -9.49 -17.66 13.40
C ALA A 204 -8.12 -18.16 13.92
N SER A 205 -7.03 -18.02 13.14
CA SER A 205 -5.66 -18.29 13.59
C SER A 205 -5.02 -17.16 14.41
N GLY A 206 -5.76 -16.08 14.69
CA GLY A 206 -5.30 -14.91 15.43
C GLY A 206 -4.48 -13.92 14.60
N ARG A 207 -4.51 -14.05 13.27
CA ARG A 207 -3.81 -13.15 12.33
C ARG A 207 -4.80 -12.20 11.68
N PRO A 208 -4.43 -10.93 11.46
CA PRO A 208 -5.36 -9.90 11.01
C PRO A 208 -5.62 -9.89 9.52
N VAL A 209 -6.74 -9.23 9.17
CA VAL A 209 -7.15 -8.92 7.80
C VAL A 209 -7.43 -7.41 7.70
N ILE A 210 -6.86 -6.76 6.70
CA ILE A 210 -7.19 -5.40 6.24
C ILE A 210 -7.98 -5.54 4.93
N ALA A 211 -9.17 -4.93 4.85
CA ALA A 211 -9.96 -4.97 3.63
C ALA A 211 -9.75 -3.73 2.76
N TRP A 212 -9.77 -3.86 1.44
CA TRP A 212 -9.68 -2.76 0.48
C TRP A 212 -10.58 -2.97 -0.74
N THR A 213 -11.02 -1.97 -1.45
CA THR A 213 -11.04 -0.54 -1.10
C THR A 213 -12.48 -0.18 -0.82
N MET A 214 -12.76 0.35 0.35
CA MET A 214 -14.10 0.78 0.75
C MET A 214 -14.39 2.14 0.09
N ARG A 215 -15.54 2.25 -0.58
CA ARG A 215 -15.96 3.46 -1.29
C ARG A 215 -17.22 4.10 -0.74
N SER A 216 -17.83 3.46 0.24
CA SER A 216 -19.03 3.97 0.92
C SER A 216 -19.12 3.43 2.34
N THR A 217 -20.02 3.98 3.15
CA THR A 217 -20.37 3.46 4.47
C THR A 217 -20.98 2.07 4.40
N GLU A 218 -21.73 1.77 3.34
CA GLU A 218 -22.30 0.45 3.08
C GLU A 218 -21.21 -0.61 2.86
N ASP A 219 -20.10 -0.23 2.17
CA ASP A 219 -18.94 -1.12 2.03
C ASP A 219 -18.30 -1.42 3.39
N VAL A 220 -18.16 -0.40 4.25
CA VAL A 220 -17.62 -0.57 5.61
C VAL A 220 -18.50 -1.48 6.44
N ASP A 221 -19.81 -1.24 6.42
CA ASP A 221 -20.79 -2.06 7.15
C ASP A 221 -20.76 -3.53 6.69
N ALA A 222 -20.58 -3.76 5.39
CA ALA A 222 -20.51 -5.10 4.82
C ALA A 222 -19.29 -5.91 5.31
N VAL A 223 -18.15 -5.26 5.56
CA VAL A 223 -16.92 -5.95 6.01
C VAL A 223 -16.66 -5.86 7.50
N ALA A 224 -17.48 -5.16 8.27
CA ALA A 224 -17.25 -4.85 9.69
C ALA A 224 -16.93 -6.07 10.56
N ASP A 225 -17.59 -7.19 10.31
CA ASP A 225 -17.37 -8.45 11.05
C ASP A 225 -16.29 -9.34 10.41
N HIS A 226 -15.75 -8.95 9.25
CA HIS A 226 -14.89 -9.78 8.41
C HIS A 226 -13.42 -9.32 8.37
N CYS A 227 -13.13 -8.10 8.77
CA CYS A 227 -11.77 -7.55 8.80
C CYS A 227 -11.47 -6.84 10.13
N ASP A 228 -10.21 -6.52 10.34
CA ASP A 228 -9.72 -5.85 11.55
C ASP A 228 -9.44 -4.36 11.31
N ASN A 229 -9.26 -3.97 10.05
CA ASN A 229 -9.16 -2.60 9.57
C ASN A 229 -9.45 -2.56 8.05
N PHE A 230 -9.51 -1.36 7.47
CA PHE A 230 -9.76 -1.20 6.04
C PHE A 230 -9.05 0.00 5.42
N ILE A 231 -8.93 -0.05 4.09
CA ILE A 231 -8.44 1.04 3.24
C ILE A 231 -9.65 1.64 2.53
N PHE A 232 -9.79 2.96 2.52
CA PHE A 232 -10.96 3.67 1.99
C PHE A 232 -10.59 4.82 1.05
N GLU A 233 -11.51 5.15 0.13
CA GLU A 233 -11.41 6.32 -0.74
C GLU A 233 -12.78 6.90 -1.10
N GLY A 234 -12.83 8.19 -1.49
CA GLY A 234 -14.03 8.82 -2.04
C GLY A 234 -15.05 9.30 -1.04
N PHE A 235 -14.93 8.94 0.23
CA PHE A 235 -15.79 9.41 1.33
C PHE A 235 -14.93 9.71 2.57
N THR A 236 -15.54 10.10 3.68
CA THR A 236 -14.87 10.25 4.98
C THR A 236 -15.33 9.13 5.89
N ALA A 237 -14.40 8.24 6.29
CA ALA A 237 -14.67 7.09 7.15
C ALA A 237 -14.88 7.48 8.61
#